data_a079850b1dc3b5a170c1213b7e331fd0
#
_entry.id   a079850b1dc3b5a170c1213b7e331fd0
#
_cell.length_a   1.000
_cell.length_b   1.000
_cell.length_c   1.000
_cell.angle_alpha   90.00
_cell.angle_beta   90.00
_cell.angle_gamma   90.00
#
_symmetry.space_group_name_H-M   'P 1'
#
loop_
_entity.id
_entity.type
_entity.pdbx_description
1 polymer ?
#
loop_
_entity_poly.entity_id
_entity_poly.type
_entity_poly.pdbx_seq_one_letter_code
_entity_poly.pdbx_strand_id
1 'polypeptide(L)'
;MRGKNRIIVMGIVLSVLGSVAGCGASSAEKQVDIQENLPFIQGSGEVADYEVPVQIPNILVDQNGFRPEDEKVAVFKGKDLPESFYVYDDNTGKPVYEGKLVKAGYDAALSEYTAIGYFTDVKNEGRYYLYADIIGESYSFKVSGDVFEDVFTSACKKFYINRCGTSLSEEYAGENAHSACHTALAHLQENMQTEIDVTGGWHMNEMADRDTVLGCMIAENFLLAYEMNGDAFSDTTGIPESGNNIPDILDEVKYEADWLLKMQDSKTGGVYGAAVTDSSKGGELFTYPVYVTSISMDATIGFASTMARFSYIYQQYDPEYATTCLKAADRAWTCYFNNHKSDDSTAAFKAAAQLYRATGGKNYEDVLNLYFTRNDFDELFFDDEDIFLGSVTYLSTSQNVDVDRCSALMKLLMKKAENIAAEASQSSYLVTKTGEEDLLKMLYDMRCLSVTDHIIYNHEYTTIIENHVHYLMGMNPDAMNFVTEETERTFLANEAKSGIMNDPQKDALFVFMLSVLRQ
;
A
#
# COMPACT_ATOMS: atom_id res chain seq x y z
N MET A 1 8.70 -6.17 19.45
CA MET A 1 9.96 -6.31 20.26
C MET A 1 11.08 -6.68 19.30
N ARG A 2 12.06 -5.80 19.14
CA ARG A 2 13.22 -6.08 18.28
C ARG A 2 14.01 -7.23 18.87
N GLY A 3 13.91 -8.41 18.28
CA GLY A 3 14.76 -9.55 18.59
C GLY A 3 16.17 -9.28 18.07
N LYS A 4 17.05 -8.76 18.91
CA LYS A 4 18.49 -8.68 18.59
C LYS A 4 19.04 -10.11 18.55
N ASN A 5 19.30 -10.63 17.37
CA ASN A 5 20.05 -11.86 17.23
C ASN A 5 21.51 -11.58 17.65
N ARG A 6 21.84 -11.99 18.86
CA ARG A 6 23.22 -11.93 19.37
C ARG A 6 23.97 -13.16 18.89
N ILE A 7 24.87 -12.97 17.95
CA ILE A 7 25.85 -14.01 17.61
C ILE A 7 26.98 -13.92 18.63
N ILE A 8 27.02 -14.88 19.52
CA ILE A 8 28.15 -15.05 20.44
C ILE A 8 29.27 -15.74 19.65
N VAL A 9 30.24 -14.97 19.21
CA VAL A 9 31.47 -15.53 18.66
C VAL A 9 32.33 -15.99 19.85
N MET A 10 32.19 -17.28 20.19
CA MET A 10 33.08 -17.92 21.17
C MET A 10 34.42 -18.19 20.48
N GLY A 11 35.42 -17.38 20.75
CA GLY A 11 36.78 -17.61 20.28
C GLY A 11 37.33 -18.93 20.82
N ILE A 12 37.44 -19.93 19.96
CA ILE A 12 38.13 -21.17 20.29
C ILE A 12 39.63 -20.89 20.21
N VAL A 13 40.25 -20.74 21.36
CA VAL A 13 41.72 -20.76 21.48
C VAL A 13 42.15 -22.21 21.30
N LEU A 14 42.61 -22.59 20.14
CA LEU A 14 43.32 -23.87 19.94
C LEU A 14 44.76 -23.68 20.39
N SER A 15 45.04 -24.06 21.66
CA SER A 15 46.40 -24.27 22.11
C SER A 15 46.87 -25.63 21.62
N VAL A 16 47.65 -25.65 20.54
CA VAL A 16 48.38 -26.86 20.14
C VAL A 16 49.66 -26.92 20.94
N LEU A 17 49.64 -27.67 22.03
CA LEU A 17 50.83 -28.16 22.70
C LEU A 17 51.34 -29.40 21.94
N GLY A 18 52.24 -29.20 20.98
CA GLY A 18 53.01 -30.24 20.36
C GLY A 18 54.38 -30.35 21.01
N SER A 19 54.55 -31.32 21.90
CA SER A 19 55.87 -31.74 22.35
C SER A 19 56.53 -32.61 21.29
N VAL A 20 57.56 -32.05 20.62
CA VAL A 20 58.51 -32.83 19.83
C VAL A 20 59.88 -32.64 20.44
N ALA A 21 60.39 -33.70 21.03
CA ALA A 21 61.79 -33.79 21.39
C ALA A 21 62.60 -34.22 20.16
N GLY A 22 63.66 -33.50 19.83
CA GLY A 22 64.64 -34.02 18.87
C GLY A 22 65.42 -32.93 18.14
N CYS A 23 66.60 -32.65 18.63
CA CYS A 23 67.85 -32.16 18.04
C CYS A 23 67.85 -31.29 16.77
N GLY A 24 68.38 -30.09 16.89
CA GLY A 24 69.36 -29.58 15.96
C GLY A 24 68.95 -28.38 15.10
N ALA A 25 69.66 -27.30 15.31
CA ALA A 25 69.86 -26.13 14.45
C ALA A 25 68.84 -24.96 14.53
N SER A 26 69.33 -23.91 15.09
CA SER A 26 68.75 -22.58 15.20
C SER A 26 68.29 -21.95 13.87
N SER A 27 67.03 -21.69 13.81
CA SER A 27 66.50 -20.47 13.20
C SER A 27 65.37 -19.99 14.06
N ALA A 28 65.56 -18.81 14.64
CA ALA A 28 64.52 -18.17 15.43
C ALA A 28 63.37 -17.75 14.49
N GLU A 29 62.39 -18.61 14.33
CA GLU A 29 61.07 -18.20 13.84
C GLU A 29 60.46 -17.26 14.87
N LYS A 30 60.34 -16.00 14.50
CA LYS A 30 59.49 -15.07 15.25
C LYS A 30 58.08 -15.67 15.28
N GLN A 31 57.67 -16.18 16.40
CA GLN A 31 56.28 -16.43 16.70
C GLN A 31 55.57 -15.09 16.56
N VAL A 32 54.83 -14.91 15.47
CA VAL A 32 53.94 -13.77 15.30
C VAL A 32 52.83 -14.01 16.30
N ASP A 33 52.82 -13.18 17.35
CA ASP A 33 51.73 -13.19 18.32
C ASP A 33 50.48 -12.62 17.60
N ILE A 34 49.63 -13.53 17.15
CA ILE A 34 48.41 -13.18 16.43
C ILE A 34 47.48 -12.33 17.32
N GLN A 35 47.67 -12.36 18.64
CA GLN A 35 46.89 -11.56 19.57
C GLN A 35 47.21 -10.06 19.53
N GLU A 36 48.45 -9.68 19.16
CA GLU A 36 48.84 -8.26 19.12
C GLU A 36 48.33 -7.51 17.86
N ASN A 37 47.87 -8.24 16.85
CA ASN A 37 47.42 -7.65 15.57
C ASN A 37 45.91 -7.66 15.32
N LEU A 38 45.11 -8.14 16.28
CA LEU A 38 43.66 -8.11 16.20
C LEU A 38 43.13 -6.99 17.11
N PRO A 39 42.69 -5.86 16.56
CA PRO A 39 42.25 -4.70 17.35
C PRO A 39 41.02 -4.97 18.25
N PHE A 40 40.49 -6.20 18.22
CA PHE A 40 39.28 -6.60 18.95
C PHE A 40 39.53 -7.45 20.20
N ILE A 41 40.81 -7.76 20.56
CA ILE A 41 41.11 -8.69 21.68
C ILE A 41 41.57 -7.95 22.96
N GLN A 42 41.86 -6.67 22.89
CA GLN A 42 42.11 -5.87 24.08
C GLN A 42 40.88 -5.08 24.49
N GLY A 43 39.93 -5.77 25.02
CA GLY A 43 38.77 -5.16 25.62
C GLY A 43 38.24 -5.98 26.78
N SER A 44 37.62 -5.32 27.66
CA SER A 44 36.97 -5.74 28.89
C SER A 44 35.89 -6.82 28.77
N GLY A 45 35.91 -7.67 27.76
CA GLY A 45 34.90 -8.71 27.55
C GLY A 45 33.55 -8.20 27.02
N GLU A 46 33.53 -6.98 26.50
CA GLU A 46 32.34 -6.49 25.79
C GLU A 46 32.20 -7.22 24.43
N VAL A 47 31.04 -7.80 24.22
CA VAL A 47 30.68 -8.38 22.93
C VAL A 47 30.49 -7.24 21.94
N ALA A 48 31.30 -7.20 20.88
CA ALA A 48 31.06 -6.25 19.81
C ALA A 48 29.73 -6.60 19.12
N ASP A 49 28.76 -5.72 19.15
CA ASP A 49 27.56 -5.80 18.32
C ASP A 49 28.00 -5.57 16.86
N TYR A 50 28.14 -6.65 16.11
CA TYR A 50 28.44 -6.60 14.68
C TYR A 50 27.13 -6.75 13.90
N GLU A 51 26.73 -5.69 13.22
CA GLU A 51 25.65 -5.77 12.25
C GLU A 51 26.21 -6.34 10.94
N VAL A 52 25.71 -7.51 10.55
CA VAL A 52 26.05 -8.10 9.25
C VAL A 52 25.39 -7.22 8.17
N PRO A 53 26.14 -6.68 7.19
CA PRO A 53 25.55 -5.87 6.13
C PRO A 53 24.49 -6.66 5.35
N VAL A 54 23.37 -6.01 5.05
CA VAL A 54 22.33 -6.54 4.18
C VAL A 54 22.93 -6.77 2.79
N GLN A 55 22.89 -7.99 2.32
CA GLN A 55 23.32 -8.30 0.96
C GLN A 55 22.08 -8.47 0.08
N ILE A 56 21.83 -7.49 -0.79
CA ILE A 56 20.75 -7.53 -1.77
C ILE A 56 21.09 -8.59 -2.81
N PRO A 57 20.21 -9.57 -3.09
CA PRO A 57 20.45 -10.56 -4.13
C PRO A 57 20.47 -9.90 -5.51
N ASN A 58 21.18 -10.53 -6.45
CA ASN A 58 21.19 -10.08 -7.84
C ASN A 58 20.04 -10.66 -8.68
N ILE A 59 19.26 -11.55 -8.11
CA ILE A 59 18.04 -12.10 -8.69
C ILE A 59 16.88 -11.63 -7.83
N LEU A 60 16.06 -10.76 -8.38
CA LEU A 60 14.96 -10.09 -7.70
C LEU A 60 13.64 -10.75 -8.10
N VAL A 61 12.89 -11.20 -7.13
CA VAL A 61 11.66 -11.95 -7.31
C VAL A 61 10.64 -11.53 -6.25
N ASP A 62 9.36 -11.72 -6.53
CA ASP A 62 8.32 -11.63 -5.51
C ASP A 62 8.60 -12.61 -4.38
N GLN A 63 8.80 -12.10 -3.18
CA GLN A 63 9.15 -12.90 -2.00
C GLN A 63 7.94 -13.59 -1.37
N ASN A 64 6.73 -13.13 -1.66
CA ASN A 64 5.49 -13.83 -1.33
C ASN A 64 5.24 -14.99 -2.26
N GLY A 65 5.37 -14.75 -3.57
CA GLY A 65 5.27 -15.79 -4.58
C GLY A 65 4.23 -15.54 -5.66
N PHE A 66 3.77 -16.62 -6.29
CA PHE A 66 2.96 -16.59 -7.50
C PHE A 66 1.84 -17.62 -7.43
N ARG A 67 0.69 -17.32 -8.04
CA ARG A 67 -0.32 -18.35 -8.29
C ARG A 67 0.16 -19.29 -9.41
N PRO A 68 -0.30 -20.56 -9.46
CA PRO A 68 0.12 -21.54 -10.46
C PRO A 68 -0.01 -21.08 -11.91
N GLU A 69 -1.06 -20.35 -12.25
CA GLU A 69 -1.37 -19.93 -13.61
C GLU A 69 -0.87 -18.52 -13.97
N ASP A 70 -0.38 -17.73 -13.01
CA ASP A 70 0.15 -16.38 -13.26
C ASP A 70 1.41 -16.42 -14.12
N GLU A 71 1.67 -15.36 -14.86
CA GLU A 71 2.98 -15.13 -15.45
C GLU A 71 4.01 -14.95 -14.33
N LYS A 72 5.05 -15.79 -14.34
CA LYS A 72 6.11 -15.77 -13.34
C LYS A 72 7.34 -15.15 -13.92
N VAL A 73 7.81 -14.10 -13.28
CA VAL A 73 8.90 -13.26 -13.75
C VAL A 73 9.88 -12.92 -12.64
N ALA A 74 11.14 -12.73 -13.00
CA ALA A 74 12.19 -12.21 -12.12
C ALA A 74 13.10 -11.26 -12.89
N VAL A 75 13.69 -10.31 -12.18
CA VAL A 75 14.69 -9.38 -12.69
C VAL A 75 16.08 -9.84 -12.25
N PHE A 76 16.98 -9.95 -13.19
CA PHE A 76 18.39 -10.33 -12.99
C PHE A 76 19.26 -9.10 -13.18
N LYS A 77 20.14 -8.79 -12.24
CA LYS A 77 21.04 -7.63 -12.32
C LYS A 77 22.50 -8.00 -12.17
N GLY A 78 23.36 -7.33 -12.90
CA GLY A 78 24.81 -7.56 -12.85
C GLY A 78 25.49 -7.27 -14.17
N LYS A 79 26.82 -7.00 -14.11
CA LYS A 79 27.61 -6.68 -15.31
C LYS A 79 27.72 -7.84 -16.30
N ASP A 80 27.87 -9.04 -15.77
CA ASP A 80 28.10 -10.27 -16.53
C ASP A 80 26.91 -11.19 -16.30
N LEU A 81 25.81 -10.93 -17.01
CA LEU A 81 24.61 -11.75 -16.91
C LEU A 81 24.79 -13.06 -17.70
N PRO A 82 24.43 -14.23 -17.13
CA PRO A 82 24.45 -15.50 -17.84
C PRO A 82 23.36 -15.54 -18.92
N GLU A 83 23.42 -16.54 -19.81
CA GLU A 83 22.40 -16.72 -20.85
C GLU A 83 21.14 -17.42 -20.30
N SER A 84 21.28 -18.22 -19.24
CA SER A 84 20.22 -19.03 -18.65
C SER A 84 20.22 -18.97 -17.12
N PHE A 85 19.11 -19.36 -16.55
CA PHE A 85 18.89 -19.50 -15.12
C PHE A 85 18.10 -20.79 -14.82
N TYR A 86 18.08 -21.18 -13.56
CA TYR A 86 17.39 -22.36 -13.07
C TYR A 86 16.43 -22.03 -11.96
N VAL A 87 15.30 -22.75 -11.89
CA VAL A 87 14.43 -22.78 -10.71
C VAL A 87 14.71 -24.06 -9.95
N TYR A 88 14.96 -23.93 -8.66
CA TYR A 88 15.21 -25.04 -7.75
C TYR A 88 14.04 -25.21 -6.79
N ASP A 89 13.65 -26.44 -6.55
CA ASP A 89 12.78 -26.81 -5.44
C ASP A 89 13.56 -26.66 -4.12
N ASP A 90 13.09 -25.80 -3.23
CA ASP A 90 13.79 -25.42 -2.00
C ASP A 90 13.89 -26.57 -1.01
N ASN A 91 12.94 -27.53 -1.03
CA ASN A 91 12.94 -28.69 -0.13
C ASN A 91 13.93 -29.77 -0.58
N THR A 92 14.06 -29.96 -1.88
CA THR A 92 14.88 -31.06 -2.43
C THR A 92 16.25 -30.61 -2.95
N GLY A 93 16.44 -29.30 -3.15
CA GLY A 93 17.64 -28.72 -3.77
C GLY A 93 17.86 -29.18 -5.21
N LYS A 94 16.81 -29.59 -5.93
CA LYS A 94 16.92 -30.05 -7.32
C LYS A 94 16.38 -29.01 -8.29
N PRO A 95 17.02 -28.85 -9.45
CA PRO A 95 16.48 -28.00 -10.51
C PRO A 95 15.18 -28.61 -11.06
N VAL A 96 14.15 -27.79 -11.21
CA VAL A 96 12.84 -28.17 -11.76
C VAL A 96 12.54 -27.49 -13.08
N TYR A 97 13.27 -26.40 -13.40
CA TYR A 97 13.10 -25.62 -14.63
C TYR A 97 14.42 -24.96 -15.02
N GLU A 98 14.63 -24.83 -16.32
CA GLU A 98 15.71 -24.04 -16.92
C GLU A 98 15.09 -23.02 -17.88
N GLY A 99 15.41 -21.74 -17.69
CA GLY A 99 14.94 -20.62 -18.50
C GLY A 99 16.08 -19.85 -19.14
N LYS A 100 15.74 -19.02 -20.13
CA LYS A 100 16.68 -18.09 -20.75
C LYS A 100 16.40 -16.66 -20.33
N LEU A 101 17.45 -15.87 -20.15
CA LEU A 101 17.32 -14.44 -19.92
C LEU A 101 17.00 -13.71 -21.23
N VAL A 102 16.07 -12.76 -21.15
CA VAL A 102 15.63 -11.91 -22.26
C VAL A 102 15.69 -10.44 -21.86
N LYS A 103 15.52 -9.53 -22.84
CA LYS A 103 15.55 -8.08 -22.63
C LYS A 103 16.79 -7.59 -21.87
N ALA A 104 17.95 -8.25 -22.07
CA ALA A 104 19.20 -7.82 -21.44
C ALA A 104 19.60 -6.42 -21.94
N GLY A 105 19.90 -5.50 -21.02
CA GLY A 105 20.25 -4.14 -21.35
C GLY A 105 20.86 -3.37 -20.19
N TYR A 106 21.34 -2.16 -20.47
CA TYR A 106 21.80 -1.22 -19.46
C TYR A 106 20.70 -0.22 -19.12
N ASP A 107 20.28 -0.20 -17.88
CA ASP A 107 19.37 0.80 -17.35
C ASP A 107 20.17 2.03 -16.90
N ALA A 108 20.03 3.12 -17.66
CA ALA A 108 20.80 4.34 -17.39
C ALA A 108 20.29 5.10 -16.15
N ALA A 109 19.02 4.96 -15.81
CA ALA A 109 18.42 5.61 -14.66
C ALA A 109 18.94 4.98 -13.35
N LEU A 110 19.02 3.65 -13.32
CA LEU A 110 19.51 2.88 -12.18
C LEU A 110 21.02 2.60 -12.23
N SER A 111 21.68 2.94 -13.36
CA SER A 111 23.11 2.70 -13.59
C SER A 111 23.52 1.23 -13.46
N GLU A 112 22.66 0.30 -13.85
CA GLU A 112 22.91 -1.14 -13.78
C GLU A 112 22.49 -1.90 -15.05
N TYR A 113 23.06 -3.10 -15.24
CA TYR A 113 22.62 -4.02 -16.28
C TYR A 113 21.55 -4.94 -15.72
N THR A 114 20.48 -5.11 -16.47
CA THR A 114 19.34 -5.96 -16.11
C THR A 114 18.98 -6.92 -17.22
N ALA A 115 18.33 -8.00 -16.89
CA ALA A 115 17.64 -8.90 -17.80
C ALA A 115 16.41 -9.50 -17.12
N ILE A 116 15.47 -10.02 -17.91
CA ILE A 116 14.24 -10.62 -17.44
C ILE A 116 14.30 -12.14 -17.64
N GLY A 117 13.87 -12.89 -16.65
CA GLY A 117 13.68 -14.34 -16.73
C GLY A 117 12.23 -14.73 -16.47
N TYR A 118 11.61 -15.44 -17.42
CA TYR A 118 10.27 -15.97 -17.27
C TYR A 118 10.31 -17.46 -16.90
N PHE A 119 9.50 -17.86 -15.93
CA PHE A 119 9.40 -19.24 -15.46
C PHE A 119 7.94 -19.68 -15.24
N THR A 120 7.02 -19.17 -16.04
CA THR A 120 5.57 -19.41 -16.01
C THR A 120 5.20 -20.91 -16.01
N ASP A 121 6.03 -21.77 -16.60
CA ASP A 121 5.81 -23.21 -16.65
C ASP A 121 6.01 -23.92 -15.29
N VAL A 122 6.55 -23.25 -14.27
CA VAL A 122 6.62 -23.77 -12.90
C VAL A 122 5.25 -23.60 -12.23
N LYS A 123 4.37 -24.58 -12.42
CA LYS A 123 2.96 -24.53 -11.96
C LYS A 123 2.68 -25.38 -10.71
N ASN A 124 3.59 -26.29 -10.36
CA ASN A 124 3.38 -27.12 -9.18
C ASN A 124 3.48 -26.27 -7.91
N GLU A 125 2.54 -26.49 -6.99
CA GLU A 125 2.61 -25.86 -5.69
C GLU A 125 3.85 -26.30 -4.92
N GLY A 126 4.52 -25.36 -4.27
CA GLY A 126 5.77 -25.62 -3.54
C GLY A 126 6.54 -24.36 -3.22
N ARG A 127 7.74 -24.56 -2.66
CA ARG A 127 8.71 -23.49 -2.40
C ARG A 127 9.87 -23.61 -3.35
N TYR A 128 10.30 -22.49 -3.89
CA TYR A 128 11.30 -22.42 -4.93
C TYR A 128 12.25 -21.25 -4.69
N TYR A 129 13.43 -21.33 -5.30
CA TYR A 129 14.33 -20.20 -5.49
C TYR A 129 14.94 -20.25 -6.89
N LEU A 130 15.40 -19.11 -7.36
CA LEU A 130 16.10 -18.98 -8.64
C LEU A 130 17.61 -19.00 -8.40
N TYR A 131 18.32 -19.56 -9.35
CA TYR A 131 19.79 -19.58 -9.39
C TYR A 131 20.29 -19.28 -10.79
N ALA A 132 21.35 -18.50 -10.89
CA ALA A 132 22.07 -18.31 -12.13
C ALA A 132 23.58 -18.24 -11.87
N ASP A 133 24.36 -18.79 -12.79
CA ASP A 133 25.81 -18.80 -12.68
C ASP A 133 26.33 -17.36 -12.54
N ILE A 134 27.38 -17.17 -11.74
CA ILE A 134 28.06 -15.91 -11.49
C ILE A 134 27.30 -14.98 -10.53
N ILE A 135 25.96 -14.84 -10.66
CA ILE A 135 25.17 -13.87 -9.91
C ILE A 135 24.48 -14.46 -8.68
N GLY A 136 24.41 -15.80 -8.55
CA GLY A 136 23.97 -16.50 -7.33
C GLY A 136 22.50 -16.85 -7.30
N GLU A 137 21.90 -16.74 -6.13
CA GLU A 137 20.52 -17.18 -5.81
C GLU A 137 19.61 -15.99 -5.50
N SER A 138 18.29 -16.19 -5.67
CA SER A 138 17.26 -15.29 -5.21
C SER A 138 16.84 -15.60 -3.77
N TYR A 139 15.98 -14.76 -3.19
CA TYR A 139 15.14 -15.19 -2.08
C TYR A 139 14.22 -16.33 -2.51
N SER A 140 13.74 -17.12 -1.54
CA SER A 140 12.72 -18.13 -1.79
C SER A 140 11.34 -17.49 -1.94
N PHE A 141 10.51 -18.15 -2.73
CA PHE A 141 9.11 -17.78 -2.96
C PHE A 141 8.23 -19.02 -2.99
N LYS A 142 6.92 -18.81 -2.84
CA LYS A 142 5.92 -19.87 -2.97
C LYS A 142 5.29 -19.88 -4.36
N VAL A 143 4.86 -21.04 -4.83
CA VAL A 143 3.83 -21.18 -5.84
C VAL A 143 2.63 -21.82 -5.15
N SER A 144 1.53 -21.08 -5.03
CA SER A 144 0.32 -21.54 -4.34
C SER A 144 -0.90 -20.78 -4.84
N GLY A 145 -2.06 -21.44 -4.88
CA GLY A 145 -3.33 -20.80 -5.26
C GLY A 145 -3.77 -19.70 -4.30
N ASP A 146 -3.34 -19.76 -3.05
CA ASP A 146 -3.73 -18.83 -1.97
C ASP A 146 -2.64 -17.81 -1.60
N VAL A 147 -1.61 -17.65 -2.43
CA VAL A 147 -0.40 -16.85 -2.11
C VAL A 147 -0.69 -15.41 -1.70
N PHE A 148 -1.77 -14.81 -2.19
CA PHE A 148 -2.16 -13.44 -1.86
C PHE A 148 -3.26 -13.33 -0.79
N GLU A 149 -3.82 -14.45 -0.31
CA GLU A 149 -4.94 -14.45 0.64
C GLU A 149 -4.56 -13.81 1.99
N ASP A 150 -3.46 -14.28 2.58
CA ASP A 150 -2.99 -13.76 3.87
C ASP A 150 -2.59 -12.28 3.76
N VAL A 151 -1.94 -11.92 2.67
CA VAL A 151 -1.52 -10.53 2.40
C VAL A 151 -2.73 -9.60 2.27
N PHE A 152 -3.72 -10.02 1.48
CA PHE A 152 -4.94 -9.24 1.29
C PHE A 152 -5.73 -9.07 2.59
N THR A 153 -5.91 -10.17 3.33
CA THR A 153 -6.60 -10.15 4.63
C THR A 153 -5.88 -9.25 5.63
N SER A 154 -4.55 -9.35 5.70
CA SER A 154 -3.74 -8.51 6.58
C SER A 154 -3.80 -7.04 6.18
N ALA A 155 -3.75 -6.73 4.88
CA ALA A 155 -3.86 -5.36 4.38
C ALA A 155 -5.23 -4.73 4.69
N CYS A 156 -6.32 -5.47 4.53
CA CYS A 156 -7.66 -5.02 4.93
C CYS A 156 -7.74 -4.81 6.45
N LYS A 157 -7.23 -5.76 7.23
CA LYS A 157 -7.28 -5.74 8.70
C LYS A 157 -6.44 -4.63 9.33
N LYS A 158 -5.44 -4.10 8.62
CA LYS A 158 -4.61 -2.98 9.08
C LYS A 158 -5.45 -1.76 9.49
N PHE A 159 -6.58 -1.51 8.81
CA PHE A 159 -7.47 -0.40 9.13
C PHE A 159 -8.25 -0.63 10.43
N TYR A 160 -8.66 -1.86 10.72
CA TYR A 160 -9.21 -2.20 12.03
C TYR A 160 -8.20 -1.93 13.16
N ILE A 161 -6.93 -2.29 12.97
CA ILE A 161 -5.86 -2.05 13.95
C ILE A 161 -5.63 -0.55 14.20
N ASN A 162 -5.92 0.29 13.22
CA ASN A 162 -5.80 1.74 13.31
C ASN A 162 -7.07 2.45 13.80
N ARG A 163 -8.12 1.75 14.23
CA ARG A 163 -9.33 2.37 14.78
C ARG A 163 -9.03 3.16 16.05
N CYS A 164 -9.45 4.41 16.08
CA CYS A 164 -9.41 5.29 17.25
C CYS A 164 -10.71 5.21 18.05
N GLY A 165 -10.65 5.47 19.34
CA GLY A 165 -11.85 5.64 20.18
C GLY A 165 -12.51 4.34 20.65
N THR A 166 -11.99 3.18 20.27
CA THR A 166 -12.48 1.87 20.67
C THR A 166 -11.40 1.00 21.30
N SER A 167 -11.79 -0.01 22.07
CA SER A 167 -10.86 -1.02 22.56
C SER A 167 -10.62 -2.08 21.49
N LEU A 168 -9.35 -2.35 21.20
CA LEU A 168 -8.96 -3.45 20.33
C LEU A 168 -8.63 -4.66 21.19
N SER A 169 -9.37 -5.77 21.04
CA SER A 169 -9.15 -6.99 21.81
C SER A 169 -8.02 -7.84 21.22
N GLU A 170 -7.37 -8.65 22.06
CA GLU A 170 -6.35 -9.62 21.59
C GLU A 170 -6.91 -10.61 20.55
N GLU A 171 -8.20 -10.92 20.61
CA GLU A 171 -8.86 -11.83 19.66
C GLU A 171 -8.77 -11.33 18.22
N TYR A 172 -8.95 -10.02 18.00
CA TYR A 172 -8.99 -9.42 16.67
C TYR A 172 -7.70 -8.66 16.30
N ALA A 173 -7.03 -8.05 17.28
CA ALA A 173 -5.87 -7.20 17.06
C ALA A 173 -4.53 -7.86 17.41
N GLY A 174 -4.53 -9.05 18.04
CA GLY A 174 -3.30 -9.72 18.45
C GLY A 174 -2.41 -8.83 19.32
N GLU A 175 -1.16 -8.67 18.93
CA GLU A 175 -0.17 -7.84 19.65
C GLU A 175 -0.51 -6.33 19.63
N ASN A 176 -1.36 -5.88 18.72
CA ASN A 176 -1.82 -4.48 18.64
C ASN A 176 -3.03 -4.19 19.55
N ALA A 177 -3.40 -5.14 20.40
CA ALA A 177 -4.51 -4.95 21.34
C ALA A 177 -4.23 -3.80 22.33
N HIS A 178 -5.22 -2.92 22.53
CA HIS A 178 -5.13 -1.82 23.49
C HIS A 178 -6.51 -1.40 24.00
N SER A 179 -6.54 -0.69 25.13
CA SER A 179 -7.77 -0.08 25.63
C SER A 179 -8.22 1.07 24.72
N ALA A 180 -9.48 1.47 24.81
CA ALA A 180 -10.01 2.60 24.05
C ALA A 180 -9.15 3.85 24.24
N CYS A 181 -8.76 4.48 23.13
CA CYS A 181 -7.95 5.68 23.08
C CYS A 181 -8.78 6.93 22.78
N HIS A 182 -8.30 8.13 23.12
CA HIS A 182 -8.87 9.43 22.76
C HIS A 182 -10.40 9.54 22.95
N THR A 183 -10.88 9.02 24.08
CA THR A 183 -12.33 8.96 24.38
C THR A 183 -12.87 10.23 25.05
N ALA A 184 -12.01 11.17 25.42
CA ALA A 184 -12.40 12.46 25.96
C ALA A 184 -12.94 13.38 24.85
N LEU A 185 -13.78 14.36 25.23
CA LEU A 185 -14.19 15.41 24.30
C LEU A 185 -12.98 16.21 23.84
N ALA A 186 -12.97 16.57 22.55
CA ALA A 186 -11.93 17.38 21.95
C ALA A 186 -12.29 18.86 21.99
N HIS A 187 -11.28 19.73 22.07
CA HIS A 187 -11.46 21.18 22.05
C HIS A 187 -11.38 21.72 20.62
N LEU A 188 -12.24 22.69 20.28
CA LEU A 188 -12.09 23.40 19.01
C LEU A 188 -10.89 24.35 19.08
N GLN A 189 -9.99 24.28 18.08
CA GLN A 189 -8.82 25.15 17.99
C GLN A 189 -9.19 26.65 18.00
N GLU A 190 -10.29 27.01 17.33
CA GLU A 190 -10.78 28.40 17.26
C GLU A 190 -11.40 28.87 18.56
N ASN A 191 -11.90 27.95 19.37
CA ASN A 191 -12.52 28.25 20.66
C ASN A 191 -12.31 27.11 21.64
N MET A 192 -11.22 27.13 22.36
CA MET A 192 -10.83 26.13 23.35
C MET A 192 -11.82 25.90 24.49
N GLN A 193 -12.86 26.73 24.61
CA GLN A 193 -13.96 26.54 25.56
C GLN A 193 -15.08 25.66 25.00
N THR A 194 -15.07 25.41 23.69
CA THR A 194 -16.04 24.55 23.03
C THR A 194 -15.48 23.13 22.94
N GLU A 195 -16.23 22.19 23.46
CA GLU A 195 -15.92 20.77 23.43
C GLU A 195 -16.87 20.05 22.49
N ILE A 196 -16.35 19.12 21.69
CA ILE A 196 -17.13 18.28 20.78
C ILE A 196 -16.69 16.82 20.88
N ASP A 197 -17.61 15.90 20.63
CA ASP A 197 -17.28 14.47 20.48
C ASP A 197 -16.78 14.20 19.06
N VAL A 198 -15.52 13.83 18.97
CA VAL A 198 -14.87 13.34 17.75
C VAL A 198 -14.20 11.98 17.98
N THR A 199 -14.76 11.17 18.88
CA THR A 199 -14.31 9.80 19.10
C THR A 199 -14.57 8.95 17.86
N GLY A 200 -13.61 8.17 17.43
CA GLY A 200 -13.70 7.32 16.23
C GLY A 200 -12.71 7.71 15.15
N GLY A 201 -12.86 7.13 13.97
CA GLY A 201 -11.98 7.31 12.82
C GLY A 201 -10.69 6.47 12.90
N TRP A 202 -9.85 6.60 11.89
CA TRP A 202 -8.57 5.89 11.82
C TRP A 202 -7.38 6.79 12.20
N HIS A 203 -6.43 6.24 12.94
CA HIS A 203 -5.12 6.86 13.13
C HIS A 203 -4.38 6.93 11.79
N MET A 204 -3.93 8.13 11.41
CA MET A 204 -3.28 8.39 10.13
C MET A 204 -1.75 8.50 10.21
N ASN A 205 -1.22 8.61 11.43
CA ASN A 205 0.22 8.76 11.67
C ASN A 205 0.61 8.25 13.07
N GLU A 206 1.91 8.29 13.36
CA GLU A 206 2.49 7.87 14.64
C GLU A 206 1.98 8.68 15.86
N MET A 207 1.46 9.88 15.62
CA MET A 207 0.85 10.72 16.67
C MET A 207 -0.63 10.41 16.90
N ALA A 208 -1.17 9.42 16.20
CA ALA A 208 -2.57 9.03 16.23
C ALA A 208 -3.55 10.17 15.83
N ASP A 209 -3.09 11.07 14.97
CA ASP A 209 -3.95 12.08 14.37
C ASP A 209 -4.95 11.45 13.40
N ARG A 210 -6.09 12.10 13.21
CA ARG A 210 -7.14 11.73 12.27
C ARG A 210 -7.37 12.90 11.34
N ASP A 211 -7.14 12.69 10.06
CA ASP A 211 -7.25 13.71 9.02
C ASP A 211 -8.46 13.44 8.14
N THR A 212 -9.34 14.45 7.99
CA THR A 212 -10.61 14.30 7.27
C THR A 212 -10.39 14.10 5.77
N VAL A 213 -9.44 14.80 5.17
CA VAL A 213 -9.17 14.69 3.71
C VAL A 213 -8.61 13.31 3.41
N LEU A 214 -7.63 12.88 4.20
CA LEU A 214 -7.00 11.57 4.04
C LEU A 214 -7.99 10.43 4.31
N GLY A 215 -8.81 10.53 5.37
CA GLY A 215 -9.88 9.57 5.67
C GLY A 215 -10.88 9.43 4.54
N CYS A 216 -11.29 10.55 3.94
CA CYS A 216 -12.14 10.55 2.75
C CYS A 216 -11.47 9.85 1.55
N MET A 217 -10.19 10.13 1.29
CA MET A 217 -9.45 9.51 0.17
C MET A 217 -9.32 8.00 0.35
N ILE A 218 -9.03 7.54 1.55
CA ILE A 218 -8.94 6.10 1.88
C ILE A 218 -10.30 5.43 1.68
N ALA A 219 -11.35 5.98 2.28
CA ALA A 219 -12.70 5.46 2.15
C ALA A 219 -13.15 5.39 0.69
N GLU A 220 -12.85 6.41 -0.14
CA GLU A 220 -13.16 6.40 -1.58
C GLU A 220 -12.43 5.30 -2.33
N ASN A 221 -11.17 4.99 -2.00
CA ASN A 221 -10.44 3.88 -2.62
C ASN A 221 -11.06 2.52 -2.26
N PHE A 222 -11.46 2.31 -1.01
CA PHE A 222 -12.16 1.08 -0.60
C PHE A 222 -13.52 0.93 -1.27
N LEU A 223 -14.28 2.01 -1.33
CA LEU A 223 -15.59 2.01 -2.00
C LEU A 223 -15.43 1.74 -3.51
N LEU A 224 -14.39 2.28 -4.15
CA LEU A 224 -14.09 2.00 -5.55
C LEU A 224 -13.66 0.54 -5.74
N ALA A 225 -12.80 0.02 -4.87
CA ALA A 225 -12.37 -1.37 -4.88
C ALA A 225 -13.58 -2.33 -4.78
N TYR A 226 -14.48 -2.04 -3.83
CA TYR A 226 -15.71 -2.81 -3.66
C TYR A 226 -16.63 -2.74 -4.90
N GLU A 227 -16.75 -1.57 -5.54
CA GLU A 227 -17.54 -1.44 -6.78
C GLU A 227 -16.92 -2.21 -7.94
N MET A 228 -15.59 -2.27 -8.04
CA MET A 228 -14.90 -2.99 -9.11
C MET A 228 -14.94 -4.50 -8.91
N ASN A 229 -14.76 -4.98 -7.70
CA ASN A 229 -14.79 -6.41 -7.37
C ASN A 229 -15.33 -6.65 -5.95
N GLY A 230 -16.64 -6.59 -5.78
CA GLY A 230 -17.28 -6.82 -4.48
C GLY A 230 -17.06 -8.23 -3.94
N ASP A 231 -16.91 -9.22 -4.82
CA ASP A 231 -16.72 -10.63 -4.45
C ASP A 231 -15.34 -10.90 -3.82
N ALA A 232 -14.38 -10.00 -4.02
CA ALA A 232 -13.08 -10.08 -3.36
C ALA A 232 -13.16 -9.85 -1.84
N PHE A 233 -14.19 -9.14 -1.36
CA PHE A 233 -14.34 -8.76 0.03
C PHE A 233 -15.30 -9.66 0.78
N SER A 234 -14.77 -10.39 1.76
CA SER A 234 -15.57 -11.29 2.60
C SER A 234 -16.12 -10.59 3.84
N ASP A 235 -17.07 -11.27 4.50
CA ASP A 235 -17.59 -10.97 5.84
C ASP A 235 -16.88 -11.87 6.88
N THR A 236 -15.56 -12.12 6.69
CA THR A 236 -14.76 -13.04 7.52
C THR A 236 -13.29 -12.62 7.66
N THR A 237 -12.99 -11.33 7.52
CA THR A 237 -11.62 -10.80 7.67
C THR A 237 -11.09 -10.93 9.11
N GLY A 238 -11.98 -11.14 10.06
CA GLY A 238 -11.64 -11.28 11.48
C GLY A 238 -11.58 -9.94 12.20
N ILE A 239 -12.62 -9.15 12.04
CA ILE A 239 -12.96 -7.96 12.84
C ILE A 239 -14.20 -8.24 13.69
N PRO A 240 -14.55 -7.40 14.68
CA PRO A 240 -15.74 -7.64 15.53
C PRO A 240 -17.06 -7.72 14.78
N GLU A 241 -17.18 -7.06 13.65
CA GLU A 241 -18.37 -7.02 12.80
C GLU A 241 -18.51 -8.25 11.88
N SER A 242 -17.43 -9.03 11.68
CA SER A 242 -17.46 -10.22 10.80
C SER A 242 -18.63 -11.14 11.13
N GLY A 243 -19.35 -11.57 10.09
CA GLY A 243 -20.53 -12.45 10.20
C GLY A 243 -21.87 -11.70 10.28
N ASN A 244 -21.90 -10.40 10.00
CA ASN A 244 -23.12 -9.59 10.01
C ASN A 244 -23.84 -9.53 8.65
N ASN A 245 -23.34 -10.20 7.60
CA ASN A 245 -23.76 -10.19 6.21
C ASN A 245 -23.47 -8.86 5.48
N ILE A 246 -22.53 -8.07 5.97
CA ILE A 246 -21.95 -6.91 5.30
C ILE A 246 -20.48 -7.24 5.10
N PRO A 247 -19.90 -7.03 3.91
CA PRO A 247 -18.47 -7.20 3.73
C PRO A 247 -17.67 -6.34 4.71
N ASP A 248 -16.70 -6.93 5.39
CA ASP A 248 -15.92 -6.29 6.47
C ASP A 248 -15.27 -4.96 6.03
N ILE A 249 -14.91 -4.82 4.75
CA ILE A 249 -14.38 -3.55 4.22
C ILE A 249 -15.43 -2.41 4.27
N LEU A 250 -16.69 -2.72 4.13
CA LEU A 250 -17.77 -1.73 4.25
C LEU A 250 -18.05 -1.39 5.71
N ASP A 251 -17.84 -2.31 6.65
CA ASP A 251 -17.89 -2.02 8.08
C ASP A 251 -16.72 -1.11 8.50
N GLU A 252 -15.53 -1.31 7.92
CA GLU A 252 -14.40 -0.40 8.14
C GLU A 252 -14.69 0.99 7.57
N VAL A 253 -15.22 1.10 6.36
CA VAL A 253 -15.63 2.40 5.80
C VAL A 253 -16.74 3.03 6.63
N LYS A 254 -17.68 2.24 7.16
CA LYS A 254 -18.72 2.75 8.05
C LYS A 254 -18.14 3.31 9.34
N TYR A 255 -17.11 2.66 9.91
CA TYR A 255 -16.43 3.15 11.10
C TYR A 255 -15.84 4.56 10.89
N GLU A 256 -15.19 4.78 9.75
CA GLU A 256 -14.71 6.09 9.36
C GLU A 256 -15.84 7.08 9.07
N ALA A 257 -16.89 6.64 8.37
CA ALA A 257 -18.05 7.48 8.06
C ALA A 257 -18.78 7.95 9.33
N ASP A 258 -18.87 7.13 10.36
CA ASP A 258 -19.43 7.52 11.67
C ASP A 258 -18.60 8.64 12.31
N TRP A 259 -17.28 8.59 12.20
CA TRP A 259 -16.41 9.67 12.66
C TRP A 259 -16.51 10.92 11.78
N LEU A 260 -16.50 10.76 10.46
CA LEU A 260 -16.67 11.86 9.51
C LEU A 260 -17.97 12.64 9.79
N LEU A 261 -19.07 11.97 10.12
CA LEU A 261 -20.33 12.63 10.49
C LEU A 261 -20.19 13.51 11.74
N LYS A 262 -19.34 13.13 12.71
CA LYS A 262 -19.04 13.95 13.89
C LYS A 262 -18.16 15.16 13.56
N MET A 263 -17.34 15.06 12.51
CA MET A 263 -16.52 16.16 12.03
C MET A 263 -17.31 17.22 11.25
N GLN A 264 -18.58 16.99 10.93
CA GLN A 264 -19.42 17.99 10.28
C GLN A 264 -20.05 18.96 11.27
N ASP A 265 -19.78 20.27 11.15
CA ASP A 265 -20.45 21.29 11.94
C ASP A 265 -21.95 21.35 11.63
N SER A 266 -22.76 21.15 12.66
CA SER A 266 -24.21 21.04 12.54
C SER A 266 -24.90 22.32 12.08
N LYS A 267 -24.26 23.49 12.22
CA LYS A 267 -24.83 24.81 11.89
C LYS A 267 -24.55 25.19 10.44
N THR A 268 -23.32 25.00 10.01
CA THR A 268 -22.86 25.47 8.69
C THR A 268 -22.88 24.37 7.64
N GLY A 269 -22.75 23.10 8.05
CA GLY A 269 -22.52 21.97 7.15
C GLY A 269 -21.06 21.82 6.72
N GLY A 270 -20.18 22.75 7.09
CA GLY A 270 -18.74 22.65 6.87
C GLY A 270 -18.12 21.54 7.69
N VAL A 271 -16.97 21.05 7.26
CA VAL A 271 -16.29 19.90 7.89
C VAL A 271 -14.95 20.35 8.44
N TYR A 272 -14.65 19.97 9.67
CA TYR A 272 -13.37 20.25 10.32
C TYR A 272 -12.24 19.47 9.62
N GLY A 273 -11.03 20.08 9.58
CA GLY A 273 -9.90 19.51 8.83
C GLY A 273 -9.31 18.25 9.46
N ALA A 274 -9.12 18.27 10.78
CA ALA A 274 -8.48 17.17 11.50
C ALA A 274 -8.81 17.16 13.00
N ALA A 275 -8.66 16.01 13.63
CA ALA A 275 -8.57 15.83 15.07
C ALA A 275 -7.12 15.48 15.42
N VAL A 276 -6.43 16.41 16.08
CA VAL A 276 -4.98 16.39 16.30
C VAL A 276 -4.66 16.13 17.76
N THR A 277 -3.71 15.26 18.02
CA THR A 277 -3.24 14.86 19.33
C THR A 277 -2.28 15.91 19.92
N ASP A 278 -2.59 16.45 21.11
CA ASP A 278 -1.75 17.44 21.80
C ASP A 278 -0.73 16.76 22.73
N SER A 279 0.44 16.46 22.21
CA SER A 279 1.54 15.88 22.99
C SER A 279 2.26 16.87 23.90
N SER A 280 1.93 18.17 23.85
CA SER A 280 2.64 19.22 24.58
C SER A 280 2.51 19.10 26.11
N LYS A 281 1.51 18.38 26.60
CA LYS A 281 1.23 18.23 28.04
C LYS A 281 1.85 17.01 28.70
N GLY A 282 2.56 16.19 27.94
CA GLY A 282 3.17 14.95 28.42
C GLY A 282 2.13 13.89 28.79
N GLY A 283 2.51 12.64 28.78
CA GLY A 283 1.65 11.49 29.07
C GLY A 283 1.93 10.33 28.13
N GLU A 284 0.99 9.44 27.98
CA GLU A 284 1.00 8.34 27.01
C GLU A 284 0.19 8.74 25.78
N LEU A 285 0.64 8.35 24.60
CA LEU A 285 0.09 8.75 23.29
C LEU A 285 -1.45 8.69 23.24
N PHE A 286 -2.04 7.59 23.64
CA PHE A 286 -3.49 7.37 23.56
C PHE A 286 -4.33 8.09 24.65
N THR A 287 -3.65 8.81 25.55
CA THR A 287 -4.30 9.59 26.62
C THR A 287 -4.15 11.09 26.45
N TYR A 288 -3.40 11.54 25.42
CA TYR A 288 -3.25 12.96 25.17
C TYR A 288 -4.59 13.63 24.81
N PRO A 289 -4.77 14.89 25.22
CA PRO A 289 -5.91 15.67 24.74
C PRO A 289 -5.91 15.79 23.23
N VAL A 290 -7.09 15.97 22.68
CA VAL A 290 -7.28 16.19 21.23
C VAL A 290 -7.88 17.58 21.03
N TYR A 291 -7.41 18.27 20.02
CA TYR A 291 -8.06 19.46 19.49
C TYR A 291 -8.48 19.26 18.05
N VAL A 292 -9.53 19.95 17.65
CA VAL A 292 -10.09 19.89 16.31
C VAL A 292 -9.73 21.19 15.59
N THR A 293 -9.14 21.05 14.41
CA THR A 293 -8.75 22.20 13.57
C THR A 293 -9.98 22.92 13.00
N SER A 294 -9.77 24.09 12.40
CA SER A 294 -10.83 24.86 11.77
C SER A 294 -11.55 24.09 10.65
N ILE A 295 -12.75 24.55 10.28
CA ILE A 295 -13.43 24.05 9.07
C ILE A 295 -12.53 24.28 7.86
N SER A 296 -12.31 23.20 7.10
CA SER A 296 -11.54 23.18 5.85
C SER A 296 -12.48 23.02 4.65
N MET A 297 -12.28 23.80 3.60
CA MET A 297 -13.07 23.63 2.37
C MET A 297 -12.68 22.36 1.62
N ASP A 298 -11.41 21.95 1.67
CA ASP A 298 -10.95 20.69 1.09
C ASP A 298 -11.57 19.49 1.82
N ALA A 299 -11.60 19.52 3.17
CA ALA A 299 -12.29 18.52 3.97
C ALA A 299 -13.80 18.52 3.67
N THR A 300 -14.41 19.69 3.50
CA THR A 300 -15.84 19.82 3.24
C THR A 300 -16.24 19.23 1.89
N ILE A 301 -15.48 19.50 0.82
CA ILE A 301 -15.82 18.95 -0.50
C ILE A 301 -15.44 17.49 -0.64
N GLY A 302 -14.32 17.04 -0.05
CA GLY A 302 -13.94 15.63 0.04
C GLY A 302 -14.99 14.79 0.77
N PHE A 303 -15.46 15.29 1.93
CA PHE A 303 -16.56 14.68 2.67
C PHE A 303 -17.84 14.58 1.82
N ALA A 304 -18.21 15.63 1.07
CA ALA A 304 -19.40 15.59 0.21
C ALA A 304 -19.31 14.48 -0.83
N SER A 305 -18.14 14.29 -1.46
CA SER A 305 -17.86 13.22 -2.40
C SER A 305 -17.99 11.84 -1.75
N THR A 306 -17.24 11.62 -0.68
CA THR A 306 -17.15 10.33 0.01
C THR A 306 -18.49 9.87 0.58
N MET A 307 -19.20 10.77 1.26
CA MET A 307 -20.50 10.41 1.86
C MET A 307 -21.59 10.16 0.81
N ALA A 308 -21.54 10.86 -0.33
CA ALA A 308 -22.45 10.58 -1.45
C ALA A 308 -22.18 9.20 -2.07
N ARG A 309 -20.90 8.85 -2.27
CA ARG A 309 -20.52 7.52 -2.76
C ARG A 309 -20.90 6.42 -1.78
N PHE A 310 -20.56 6.61 -0.51
CA PHE A 310 -20.89 5.64 0.54
C PHE A 310 -22.40 5.43 0.64
N SER A 311 -23.20 6.50 0.63
CA SER A 311 -24.66 6.41 0.60
C SER A 311 -25.17 5.56 -0.57
N TYR A 312 -24.65 5.77 -1.77
CA TYR A 312 -25.04 5.03 -2.97
C TYR A 312 -24.77 3.53 -2.84
N ILE A 313 -23.60 3.14 -2.30
CA ILE A 313 -23.21 1.74 -2.12
C ILE A 313 -23.95 1.10 -0.93
N TYR A 314 -24.00 1.81 0.20
CA TYR A 314 -24.50 1.25 1.46
C TYR A 314 -26.03 1.18 1.54
N GLN A 315 -26.74 1.80 0.59
CA GLN A 315 -28.21 1.80 0.53
C GLN A 315 -28.84 0.39 0.54
N GLN A 316 -28.15 -0.60 0.01
CA GLN A 316 -28.62 -1.98 0.00
C GLN A 316 -28.56 -2.66 1.37
N TYR A 317 -27.71 -2.17 2.30
CA TYR A 317 -27.51 -2.73 3.63
C TYR A 317 -28.30 -1.96 4.69
N ASP A 318 -28.23 -0.63 4.69
CA ASP A 318 -28.96 0.25 5.62
C ASP A 318 -29.43 1.53 4.90
N PRO A 319 -30.67 1.52 4.36
CA PRO A 319 -31.24 2.68 3.65
C PRO A 319 -31.40 3.94 4.50
N GLU A 320 -31.61 3.80 5.83
CA GLU A 320 -31.79 4.95 6.74
C GLU A 320 -30.46 5.63 7.00
N TYR A 321 -29.43 4.84 7.25
CA TYR A 321 -28.07 5.33 7.41
C TYR A 321 -27.54 5.95 6.11
N ALA A 322 -27.74 5.28 4.97
CA ALA A 322 -27.39 5.81 3.67
C ALA A 322 -28.05 7.18 3.38
N THR A 323 -29.35 7.32 3.74
CA THR A 323 -30.06 8.61 3.63
C THR A 323 -29.44 9.68 4.54
N THR A 324 -28.96 9.33 5.73
CA THR A 324 -28.27 10.24 6.65
C THR A 324 -26.95 10.73 6.02
N CYS A 325 -26.17 9.82 5.46
CA CYS A 325 -24.93 10.15 4.76
C CYS A 325 -25.16 11.08 3.56
N LEU A 326 -26.19 10.81 2.75
CA LEU A 326 -26.51 11.63 1.59
C LEU A 326 -26.94 13.05 1.99
N LYS A 327 -27.74 13.20 3.05
CA LYS A 327 -28.12 14.52 3.58
C LYS A 327 -26.91 15.27 4.12
N ALA A 328 -25.97 14.59 4.76
CA ALA A 328 -24.74 15.20 5.24
C ALA A 328 -23.87 15.67 4.04
N ALA A 329 -23.75 14.84 2.99
CA ALA A 329 -23.06 15.19 1.77
C ALA A 329 -23.64 16.46 1.10
N ASP A 330 -24.98 16.53 0.96
CA ASP A 330 -25.65 17.71 0.37
C ASP A 330 -25.47 18.99 1.20
N ARG A 331 -25.44 18.87 2.53
CA ARG A 331 -25.13 19.99 3.44
C ARG A 331 -23.69 20.48 3.26
N ALA A 332 -22.74 19.56 3.16
CA ALA A 332 -21.34 19.92 2.93
C ALA A 332 -21.14 20.56 1.55
N TRP A 333 -21.76 20.02 0.51
CA TRP A 333 -21.83 20.64 -0.82
C TRP A 333 -22.36 22.06 -0.77
N THR A 334 -23.49 22.29 -0.10
CA THR A 334 -24.10 23.61 0.04
C THR A 334 -23.18 24.56 0.80
N CYS A 335 -22.53 24.10 1.87
CA CYS A 335 -21.55 24.91 2.60
C CYS A 335 -20.35 25.28 1.72
N TYR A 336 -19.82 24.34 0.98
CA TYR A 336 -18.68 24.57 0.08
C TYR A 336 -18.98 25.67 -0.94
N PHE A 337 -20.06 25.56 -1.69
CA PHE A 337 -20.42 26.54 -2.73
C PHE A 337 -20.84 27.91 -2.18
N ASN A 338 -21.30 27.99 -0.94
CA ASN A 338 -21.58 29.26 -0.28
C ASN A 338 -20.31 29.99 0.21
N ASN A 339 -19.22 29.28 0.44
CA ASN A 339 -18.01 29.83 1.08
C ASN A 339 -16.77 29.78 0.19
N HIS A 340 -16.75 28.92 -0.82
CA HIS A 340 -15.64 28.83 -1.76
C HIS A 340 -15.75 29.89 -2.84
N LYS A 341 -14.68 30.69 -3.03
CA LYS A 341 -14.69 31.85 -3.91
C LYS A 341 -14.13 31.64 -5.31
N SER A 342 -13.59 30.42 -5.59
CA SER A 342 -13.06 30.08 -6.91
C SER A 342 -13.67 28.78 -7.40
N ASP A 343 -14.03 28.73 -8.69
CA ASP A 343 -14.63 27.56 -9.35
C ASP A 343 -13.55 26.59 -9.88
N ASP A 344 -12.30 26.69 -9.38
CA ASP A 344 -11.15 26.00 -9.95
C ASP A 344 -10.81 24.67 -9.26
N SER A 345 -11.55 24.27 -8.22
CA SER A 345 -11.26 23.05 -7.47
C SER A 345 -11.79 21.80 -8.18
N THR A 346 -10.90 20.96 -8.67
CA THR A 346 -11.22 19.67 -9.31
C THR A 346 -11.97 18.71 -8.39
N ALA A 347 -11.79 18.83 -7.07
CA ALA A 347 -12.57 18.09 -6.07
C ALA A 347 -14.09 18.37 -6.16
N ALA A 348 -14.48 19.58 -6.60
CA ALA A 348 -15.89 19.90 -6.82
C ALA A 348 -16.48 19.08 -7.98
N PHE A 349 -15.72 18.81 -9.03
CA PHE A 349 -16.14 17.94 -10.13
C PHE A 349 -16.38 16.51 -9.64
N LYS A 350 -15.45 15.94 -8.87
CA LYS A 350 -15.60 14.60 -8.28
C LYS A 350 -16.83 14.51 -7.37
N ALA A 351 -17.01 15.49 -6.47
CA ALA A 351 -18.17 15.53 -5.58
C ALA A 351 -19.50 15.67 -6.36
N ALA A 352 -19.51 16.53 -7.42
CA ALA A 352 -20.67 16.65 -8.29
C ALA A 352 -21.03 15.33 -8.97
N ALA A 353 -20.04 14.56 -9.44
CA ALA A 353 -20.26 13.26 -10.07
C ALA A 353 -20.90 12.27 -9.10
N GLN A 354 -20.41 12.19 -7.86
CA GLN A 354 -20.96 11.29 -6.84
C GLN A 354 -22.39 11.70 -6.44
N LEU A 355 -22.62 12.98 -6.19
CA LEU A 355 -23.95 13.50 -5.84
C LEU A 355 -24.94 13.36 -7.00
N TYR A 356 -24.50 13.58 -8.25
CA TYR A 356 -25.32 13.34 -9.43
C TYR A 356 -25.69 11.87 -9.54
N ARG A 357 -24.72 10.97 -9.38
CA ARG A 357 -24.97 9.52 -9.39
C ARG A 357 -25.99 9.10 -8.34
N ALA A 358 -25.88 9.64 -7.13
CA ALA A 358 -26.78 9.29 -6.03
C ALA A 358 -28.20 9.88 -6.16
N THR A 359 -28.37 11.03 -6.85
CA THR A 359 -29.62 11.79 -6.80
C THR A 359 -30.23 12.15 -8.14
N GLY A 360 -29.45 12.23 -9.22
CA GLY A 360 -29.86 12.83 -10.50
C GLY A 360 -30.10 14.34 -10.45
N GLY A 361 -29.59 15.02 -9.40
CA GLY A 361 -29.87 16.44 -9.16
C GLY A 361 -29.27 17.36 -10.23
N LYS A 362 -30.08 18.25 -10.76
CA LYS A 362 -29.70 19.18 -11.85
C LYS A 362 -28.54 20.12 -11.46
N ASN A 363 -28.49 20.59 -10.23
CA ASN A 363 -27.42 21.44 -9.72
C ASN A 363 -26.04 20.77 -9.78
N TYR A 364 -25.95 19.46 -9.58
CA TYR A 364 -24.72 18.69 -9.71
C TYR A 364 -24.35 18.46 -11.18
N GLU A 365 -25.34 18.16 -12.02
CA GLU A 365 -25.13 18.04 -13.47
C GLU A 365 -24.63 19.34 -14.09
N ASP A 366 -25.12 20.50 -13.63
CA ASP A 366 -24.67 21.81 -14.11
C ASP A 366 -23.18 22.04 -13.82
N VAL A 367 -22.69 21.61 -12.65
CA VAL A 367 -21.26 21.68 -12.32
C VAL A 367 -20.46 20.72 -13.21
N LEU A 368 -20.91 19.49 -13.41
CA LEU A 368 -20.25 18.55 -14.35
C LEU A 368 -20.15 19.16 -15.76
N ASN A 369 -21.22 19.77 -16.25
CA ASN A 369 -21.25 20.40 -17.56
C ASN A 369 -20.26 21.57 -17.67
N LEU A 370 -20.09 22.35 -16.60
CA LEU A 370 -19.11 23.43 -16.56
C LEU A 370 -17.69 22.91 -16.77
N TYR A 371 -17.28 21.85 -16.03
CA TYR A 371 -15.96 21.25 -16.17
C TYR A 371 -15.74 20.60 -17.52
N PHE A 372 -16.71 19.87 -18.05
CA PHE A 372 -16.62 19.25 -19.37
C PHE A 372 -16.44 20.24 -20.52
N THR A 373 -16.80 21.51 -20.33
CA THR A 373 -16.61 22.56 -21.35
C THR A 373 -15.28 23.30 -21.23
N ARG A 374 -14.43 22.96 -20.26
CA ARG A 374 -13.10 23.55 -20.10
C ARG A 374 -12.19 23.13 -21.26
N ASN A 375 -11.36 24.06 -21.73
CA ASN A 375 -10.42 23.78 -22.81
C ASN A 375 -9.25 22.88 -22.38
N ASP A 376 -8.96 22.83 -21.09
CA ASP A 376 -7.90 22.03 -20.46
C ASP A 376 -8.40 20.73 -19.85
N PHE A 377 -9.66 20.35 -20.10
CA PHE A 377 -10.26 19.15 -19.49
C PHE A 377 -9.49 17.87 -19.82
N ASP A 378 -9.06 17.71 -21.08
CA ASP A 378 -8.30 16.52 -21.50
C ASP A 378 -6.95 16.44 -20.78
N GLU A 379 -6.27 17.56 -20.56
CA GLU A 379 -5.02 17.64 -19.80
C GLU A 379 -5.27 17.28 -18.33
N LEU A 380 -6.28 17.89 -17.72
CA LEU A 380 -6.68 17.59 -16.34
C LEU A 380 -7.07 16.11 -16.16
N PHE A 381 -7.70 15.49 -17.14
CA PHE A 381 -8.02 14.05 -17.05
C PHE A 381 -6.76 13.17 -16.91
N PHE A 382 -5.63 13.58 -17.47
CA PHE A 382 -4.37 12.85 -17.34
C PHE A 382 -3.63 13.17 -16.03
N ASP A 383 -3.72 14.39 -15.54
CA ASP A 383 -2.82 14.90 -14.50
C ASP A 383 -3.51 15.07 -13.12
N ASP A 384 -4.85 15.05 -13.08
CA ASP A 384 -5.62 15.30 -11.86
C ASP A 384 -6.52 14.10 -11.50
N GLU A 385 -6.34 13.56 -10.30
CA GLU A 385 -7.06 12.38 -9.83
C GLU A 385 -8.54 12.63 -9.55
N ASP A 386 -8.93 13.85 -9.17
CA ASP A 386 -10.34 14.18 -8.93
C ASP A 386 -11.12 14.25 -10.24
N ILE A 387 -10.51 14.80 -11.29
CA ILE A 387 -11.08 14.78 -12.65
C ILE A 387 -11.17 13.34 -13.17
N PHE A 388 -10.12 12.54 -12.98
CA PHE A 388 -10.14 11.14 -13.37
C PHE A 388 -11.26 10.36 -12.66
N LEU A 389 -11.32 10.40 -11.33
CA LEU A 389 -12.31 9.67 -10.53
C LEU A 389 -13.75 10.17 -10.76
N GLY A 390 -13.94 11.48 -10.91
CA GLY A 390 -15.25 12.03 -11.28
C GLY A 390 -15.71 11.57 -12.65
N SER A 391 -14.80 11.48 -13.62
CA SER A 391 -15.08 10.96 -14.97
C SER A 391 -15.43 9.47 -14.94
N VAL A 392 -14.72 8.66 -14.16
CA VAL A 392 -15.05 7.24 -13.94
C VAL A 392 -16.46 7.10 -13.34
N THR A 393 -16.80 7.94 -12.36
CA THR A 393 -18.14 7.96 -11.76
C THR A 393 -19.21 8.34 -12.77
N TYR A 394 -18.93 9.30 -13.64
CA TYR A 394 -19.87 9.69 -14.73
C TYR A 394 -20.05 8.57 -15.75
N LEU A 395 -19.01 7.80 -16.07
CA LEU A 395 -19.10 6.65 -16.96
C LEU A 395 -19.90 5.48 -16.38
N SER A 396 -19.92 5.34 -15.05
CA SER A 396 -20.55 4.22 -14.32
C SER A 396 -21.90 4.58 -13.68
N THR A 397 -22.45 5.77 -13.92
CA THR A 397 -23.74 6.17 -13.35
C THR A 397 -24.93 5.56 -14.12
N SER A 398 -26.01 5.27 -13.39
CA SER A 398 -27.31 4.91 -13.97
C SER A 398 -28.19 6.12 -14.34
N GLN A 399 -27.72 7.34 -14.04
CA GLN A 399 -28.42 8.57 -14.40
C GLN A 399 -28.28 8.88 -15.88
N ASN A 400 -29.05 9.85 -16.38
CA ASN A 400 -28.93 10.28 -17.77
C ASN A 400 -27.55 10.89 -18.05
N VAL A 401 -26.89 10.44 -19.09
CA VAL A 401 -25.58 10.93 -19.51
C VAL A 401 -25.58 11.30 -20.99
N ASP A 402 -24.68 12.21 -21.36
CA ASP A 402 -24.41 12.55 -22.74
C ASP A 402 -23.53 11.45 -23.38
N VAL A 403 -24.06 10.78 -24.42
CA VAL A 403 -23.39 9.63 -25.08
C VAL A 403 -22.10 10.04 -25.78
N ASP A 404 -22.06 11.22 -26.41
CA ASP A 404 -20.87 11.72 -27.10
C ASP A 404 -19.76 12.03 -26.09
N ARG A 405 -20.13 12.56 -24.92
CA ARG A 405 -19.23 12.79 -23.80
C ARG A 405 -18.69 11.47 -23.22
N CYS A 406 -19.55 10.48 -22.99
CA CYS A 406 -19.10 9.16 -22.57
C CYS A 406 -18.10 8.56 -23.57
N SER A 407 -18.36 8.70 -24.87
CA SER A 407 -17.44 8.25 -25.92
C SER A 407 -16.09 9.00 -25.87
N ALA A 408 -16.09 10.29 -25.58
CA ALA A 408 -14.86 11.08 -25.42
C ALA A 408 -14.07 10.61 -24.17
N LEU A 409 -14.74 10.48 -23.03
CA LEU A 409 -14.12 9.99 -21.78
C LEU A 409 -13.53 8.59 -21.93
N MET A 410 -14.23 7.67 -22.61
CA MET A 410 -13.71 6.33 -22.90
C MET A 410 -12.42 6.37 -23.72
N LYS A 411 -12.32 7.28 -24.69
CA LYS A 411 -11.09 7.45 -25.47
C LYS A 411 -9.94 7.98 -24.63
N LEU A 412 -10.20 8.94 -23.72
CA LEU A 412 -9.20 9.45 -22.79
C LEU A 412 -8.74 8.34 -21.83
N LEU A 413 -9.67 7.57 -21.27
CA LEU A 413 -9.38 6.45 -20.38
C LEU A 413 -8.49 5.42 -21.05
N MET A 414 -8.85 4.94 -22.24
CA MET A 414 -8.03 4.00 -23.00
C MET A 414 -6.66 4.56 -23.32
N LYS A 415 -6.56 5.82 -23.73
CA LYS A 415 -5.27 6.46 -24.02
C LYS A 415 -4.39 6.59 -22.78
N LYS A 416 -4.97 6.93 -21.60
CA LYS A 416 -4.22 6.98 -20.34
C LYS A 416 -3.69 5.58 -19.99
N ALA A 417 -4.52 4.55 -20.09
CA ALA A 417 -4.13 3.17 -19.84
C ALA A 417 -3.05 2.67 -20.82
N GLU A 418 -3.18 2.95 -22.12
CA GLU A 418 -2.16 2.61 -23.12
C GLU A 418 -0.81 3.27 -22.83
N ASN A 419 -0.79 4.54 -22.41
CA ASN A 419 0.43 5.24 -22.05
C ASN A 419 1.11 4.58 -20.84
N ILE A 420 0.35 4.25 -19.80
CA ILE A 420 0.82 3.56 -18.59
C ILE A 420 1.39 2.18 -18.96
N ALA A 421 0.67 1.40 -19.76
CA ALA A 421 1.09 0.09 -20.21
C ALA A 421 2.39 0.16 -21.04
N ALA A 422 2.50 1.14 -21.92
CA ALA A 422 3.70 1.36 -22.73
C ALA A 422 4.90 1.74 -21.85
N GLU A 423 4.72 2.59 -20.84
CA GLU A 423 5.78 2.96 -19.88
C GLU A 423 6.26 1.72 -19.11
N ALA A 424 5.35 0.94 -18.54
CA ALA A 424 5.69 -0.27 -17.79
C ALA A 424 6.44 -1.29 -18.66
N SER A 425 6.01 -1.50 -19.91
CA SER A 425 6.63 -2.48 -20.81
C SER A 425 8.06 -2.13 -21.24
N GLN A 426 8.43 -0.85 -21.16
CA GLN A 426 9.78 -0.34 -21.48
C GLN A 426 10.71 -0.34 -20.27
N SER A 427 10.18 -0.48 -19.07
CA SER A 427 10.95 -0.50 -17.83
C SER A 427 11.73 -1.82 -17.68
N SER A 428 12.91 -1.73 -17.11
CA SER A 428 13.74 -2.89 -16.74
C SER A 428 13.11 -3.75 -15.64
N TYR A 429 12.18 -3.19 -14.89
CA TYR A 429 11.46 -3.84 -13.79
C TYR A 429 9.98 -4.10 -14.13
N LEU A 430 9.56 -3.86 -15.38
CA LEU A 430 8.19 -4.08 -15.85
C LEU A 430 7.12 -3.26 -15.09
N VAL A 431 7.51 -2.10 -14.55
CA VAL A 431 6.65 -1.17 -13.78
C VAL A 431 6.80 0.25 -14.29
N THR A 432 5.83 1.11 -14.01
CA THR A 432 5.85 2.51 -14.48
C THR A 432 6.90 3.36 -13.76
N LYS A 433 7.14 3.09 -12.48
CA LYS A 433 8.07 3.85 -11.63
C LYS A 433 8.92 2.91 -10.78
N THR A 434 10.14 3.28 -10.49
CA THR A 434 11.10 2.46 -9.74
C THR A 434 11.64 3.12 -8.47
N GLY A 435 11.23 4.34 -8.15
CA GLY A 435 11.64 5.07 -6.95
C GLY A 435 10.64 4.93 -5.80
N GLU A 436 11.14 4.94 -4.58
CA GLU A 436 10.31 4.97 -3.37
C GLU A 436 9.38 6.19 -3.32
N GLU A 437 9.90 7.34 -3.76
CA GLU A 437 9.17 8.61 -3.84
C GLU A 437 8.04 8.60 -4.90
N ASP A 438 8.12 7.69 -5.87
CA ASP A 438 7.15 7.54 -6.95
C ASP A 438 6.07 6.48 -6.68
N LEU A 439 6.11 5.76 -5.55
CA LEU A 439 5.19 4.67 -5.26
C LEU A 439 3.72 5.08 -5.29
N LEU A 440 3.39 6.25 -4.78
CA LEU A 440 2.00 6.73 -4.81
C LEU A 440 1.50 6.91 -6.25
N LYS A 441 2.33 7.47 -7.12
CA LYS A 441 1.99 7.63 -8.54
C LYS A 441 1.85 6.28 -9.24
N MET A 442 2.75 5.35 -8.95
CA MET A 442 2.66 3.97 -9.45
C MET A 442 1.34 3.31 -9.07
N LEU A 443 0.91 3.48 -7.82
CA LEU A 443 -0.37 2.95 -7.35
C LEU A 443 -1.59 3.62 -8.04
N TYR A 444 -1.52 4.92 -8.35
CA TYR A 444 -2.54 5.59 -9.16
C TYR A 444 -2.58 5.08 -10.60
N ASP A 445 -1.42 4.82 -11.20
CA ASP A 445 -1.32 4.21 -12.52
C ASP A 445 -2.00 2.83 -12.53
N MET A 446 -1.75 2.01 -11.50
CA MET A 446 -2.40 0.69 -11.36
C MET A 446 -3.91 0.81 -11.15
N ARG A 447 -4.37 1.78 -10.37
CA ARG A 447 -5.80 2.05 -10.22
C ARG A 447 -6.43 2.43 -11.57
N CYS A 448 -5.74 3.23 -12.39
CA CYS A 448 -6.21 3.58 -13.73
C CYS A 448 -6.33 2.34 -14.62
N LEU A 449 -5.33 1.45 -14.64
CA LEU A 449 -5.38 0.20 -15.41
C LEU A 449 -6.52 -0.70 -14.94
N SER A 450 -6.66 -0.89 -13.62
CA SER A 450 -7.70 -1.73 -13.01
C SER A 450 -9.10 -1.22 -13.36
N VAL A 451 -9.34 0.08 -13.24
CA VAL A 451 -10.62 0.71 -13.63
C VAL A 451 -10.88 0.55 -15.13
N THR A 452 -9.86 0.71 -15.95
CA THR A 452 -9.99 0.56 -17.41
C THR A 452 -10.36 -0.87 -17.77
N ASP A 453 -9.66 -1.85 -17.23
CA ASP A 453 -9.96 -3.27 -17.45
C ASP A 453 -11.39 -3.63 -17.05
N HIS A 454 -11.84 -3.10 -15.92
CA HIS A 454 -13.21 -3.34 -15.46
C HIS A 454 -14.25 -2.72 -16.40
N ILE A 455 -14.07 -1.46 -16.82
CA ILE A 455 -15.04 -0.73 -17.66
C ILE A 455 -15.10 -1.31 -19.07
N ILE A 456 -13.96 -1.64 -19.70
CA ILE A 456 -13.91 -2.23 -21.04
C ILE A 456 -14.11 -3.75 -21.04
N TYR A 457 -14.05 -4.38 -19.87
CA TYR A 457 -14.21 -5.83 -19.66
C TYR A 457 -13.30 -6.69 -20.55
N ASN A 458 -12.02 -6.40 -20.55
CA ASN A 458 -11.06 -6.93 -21.52
C ASN A 458 -9.83 -7.60 -20.87
N HIS A 459 -9.50 -7.22 -19.64
CA HIS A 459 -8.38 -7.80 -18.87
C HIS A 459 -7.00 -7.76 -19.56
N GLU A 460 -6.78 -6.77 -20.44
CA GLU A 460 -5.52 -6.62 -21.18
C GLU A 460 -4.35 -6.22 -20.28
N TYR A 461 -4.65 -5.63 -19.12
CA TYR A 461 -3.64 -5.04 -18.25
C TYR A 461 -3.34 -5.86 -17.01
N THR A 462 -3.96 -7.03 -16.84
CA THR A 462 -3.81 -7.89 -15.66
C THR A 462 -2.34 -8.19 -15.34
N THR A 463 -1.56 -8.67 -16.33
CA THR A 463 -0.13 -8.97 -16.15
C THR A 463 0.69 -7.73 -15.74
N ILE A 464 0.32 -6.54 -16.23
CA ILE A 464 1.02 -5.30 -15.85
C ILE A 464 0.74 -4.98 -14.38
N ILE A 465 -0.51 -5.13 -13.95
CA ILE A 465 -0.91 -4.93 -12.56
C ILE A 465 -0.19 -5.97 -11.66
N GLU A 466 -0.14 -7.23 -12.05
CA GLU A 466 0.59 -8.29 -11.35
C GLU A 466 2.08 -7.96 -11.20
N ASN A 467 2.74 -7.49 -12.26
CA ASN A 467 4.15 -7.09 -12.19
C ASN A 467 4.40 -5.97 -11.17
N HIS A 468 3.44 -5.05 -11.00
CA HIS A 468 3.55 -4.01 -9.98
C HIS A 468 3.35 -4.58 -8.56
N VAL A 469 2.47 -5.58 -8.38
CA VAL A 469 2.36 -6.31 -7.12
C VAL A 469 3.67 -7.04 -6.81
N HIS A 470 4.26 -7.74 -7.78
CA HIS A 470 5.55 -8.41 -7.62
C HIS A 470 6.67 -7.42 -7.28
N TYR A 471 6.66 -6.22 -7.89
CA TYR A 471 7.59 -5.16 -7.55
C TYR A 471 7.48 -4.74 -6.08
N LEU A 472 6.26 -4.53 -5.58
CA LEU A 472 6.01 -4.17 -4.18
C LEU A 472 6.40 -5.28 -3.19
N MET A 473 6.41 -6.52 -3.64
CA MET A 473 6.75 -7.69 -2.83
C MET A 473 8.19 -8.19 -2.99
N GLY A 474 9.08 -7.37 -3.55
CA GLY A 474 10.51 -7.66 -3.56
C GLY A 474 11.20 -7.69 -4.92
N MET A 475 10.46 -7.68 -6.04
CA MET A 475 11.05 -7.60 -7.38
C MET A 475 11.46 -6.15 -7.73
N ASN A 476 12.18 -5.49 -6.84
CA ASN A 476 12.63 -4.10 -6.97
C ASN A 476 14.14 -3.96 -6.72
N PRO A 477 14.77 -2.83 -7.06
CA PRO A 477 16.24 -2.66 -6.98
C PRO A 477 16.85 -3.02 -5.62
N ASP A 478 16.12 -2.81 -4.54
CA ASP A 478 16.55 -3.02 -3.17
C ASP A 478 16.11 -4.37 -2.58
N ALA A 479 15.42 -5.22 -3.38
CA ALA A 479 14.79 -6.46 -2.93
C ALA A 479 13.90 -6.24 -1.68
N MET A 480 13.25 -5.08 -1.60
CA MET A 480 12.47 -4.67 -0.45
C MET A 480 11.05 -5.17 -0.58
N ASN A 481 10.59 -5.94 0.40
CA ASN A 481 9.17 -6.25 0.54
C ASN A 481 8.49 -5.10 1.28
N PHE A 482 7.66 -4.31 0.57
CA PHE A 482 6.92 -3.18 1.14
C PHE A 482 5.65 -3.59 1.88
N VAL A 483 5.30 -4.87 1.85
CA VAL A 483 3.99 -5.37 2.28
C VAL A 483 4.08 -6.24 3.52
N THR A 484 5.10 -7.08 3.60
CA THR A 484 5.29 -8.01 4.72
C THR A 484 6.67 -7.84 5.35
N GLU A 485 6.76 -8.04 6.68
CA GLU A 485 8.02 -7.98 7.41
C GLU A 485 8.83 -9.28 7.33
N GLU A 486 8.21 -10.38 6.91
CA GLU A 486 8.81 -11.70 6.87
C GLU A 486 9.27 -12.08 5.47
N THR A 487 10.59 -12.19 5.30
CA THR A 487 11.20 -12.92 4.19
C THR A 487 11.64 -14.27 4.69
N GLU A 488 11.12 -15.35 4.10
CA GLU A 488 11.36 -16.72 4.61
C GLU A 488 12.77 -17.24 4.32
N ARG A 489 13.51 -16.65 3.41
CA ARG A 489 14.92 -16.97 3.16
C ARG A 489 15.72 -15.70 3.00
N THR A 490 16.32 -15.27 4.07
CA THR A 490 17.34 -14.25 4.04
C THR A 490 18.70 -14.92 4.02
N PHE A 491 19.53 -14.63 3.03
CA PHE A 491 20.92 -15.07 3.00
C PHE A 491 21.71 -14.59 4.21
N LEU A 492 21.26 -13.53 4.81
CA LEU A 492 21.79 -12.98 6.02
C LEU A 492 20.57 -12.50 6.79
N ALA A 493 20.45 -12.94 8.03
CA ALA A 493 19.39 -12.52 8.93
C ALA A 493 19.21 -11.02 8.87
N ASN A 494 18.21 -10.57 8.15
CA ASN A 494 17.96 -9.17 7.99
C ASN A 494 16.51 -8.84 8.11
N GLU A 495 16.35 -7.90 8.98
CA GLU A 495 15.19 -7.07 9.03
C GLU A 495 14.91 -6.65 7.59
N ALA A 496 13.95 -7.32 6.93
CA ALA A 496 13.34 -6.76 5.75
C ALA A 496 13.03 -5.31 6.15
N LYS A 497 13.52 -4.36 5.39
CA LYS A 497 13.10 -2.99 5.59
C LYS A 497 11.63 -2.93 5.17
N SER A 498 10.74 -3.32 6.07
CA SER A 498 9.35 -2.96 5.99
C SER A 498 9.28 -1.50 6.36
N GLY A 499 8.47 -0.74 5.77
CA GLY A 499 8.26 0.59 6.30
C GLY A 499 7.64 1.61 5.40
N ILE A 500 7.59 1.38 4.11
CA ILE A 500 7.06 2.39 3.20
C ILE A 500 5.54 2.36 3.16
N MET A 501 4.95 1.19 3.36
CA MET A 501 3.50 1.02 3.40
C MET A 501 2.88 1.28 4.79
N ASN A 502 3.57 1.99 5.67
CA ASN A 502 2.96 2.64 6.83
C ASN A 502 2.31 4.00 6.48
N ASP A 503 1.95 4.16 5.23
CA ASP A 503 1.19 5.28 4.70
C ASP A 503 -0.23 4.79 4.39
N PRO A 504 -1.26 5.20 5.16
CA PRO A 504 -2.61 4.69 5.00
C PRO A 504 -3.21 4.87 3.61
N GLN A 505 -2.78 5.90 2.87
CA GLN A 505 -3.23 6.12 1.49
C GLN A 505 -2.67 5.07 0.53
N LYS A 506 -1.39 4.74 0.66
CA LYS A 506 -0.75 3.68 -0.13
C LYS A 506 -1.32 2.31 0.24
N ASP A 507 -1.53 2.06 1.55
CA ASP A 507 -2.16 0.83 2.03
C ASP A 507 -3.54 0.63 1.40
N ALA A 508 -4.38 1.67 1.33
CA ALA A 508 -5.71 1.58 0.72
C ALA A 508 -5.66 1.31 -0.79
N LEU A 509 -4.71 1.94 -1.50
CA LEU A 509 -4.50 1.68 -2.93
C LEU A 509 -3.95 0.28 -3.18
N PHE A 510 -3.14 -0.24 -2.28
CA PHE A 510 -2.65 -1.62 -2.35
C PHE A 510 -3.78 -2.63 -2.15
N VAL A 511 -4.67 -2.42 -1.17
CA VAL A 511 -5.90 -3.22 -1.02
C VAL A 511 -6.74 -3.18 -2.30
N PHE A 512 -6.91 -2.00 -2.90
CA PHE A 512 -7.61 -1.85 -4.18
C PHE A 512 -6.96 -2.72 -5.27
N MET A 513 -5.65 -2.63 -5.44
CA MET A 513 -4.92 -3.37 -6.48
C MET A 513 -5.04 -4.89 -6.28
N LEU A 514 -4.87 -5.38 -5.04
CA LEU A 514 -5.02 -6.80 -4.74
C LEU A 514 -6.46 -7.30 -4.94
N SER A 515 -7.47 -6.48 -4.61
CA SER A 515 -8.88 -6.86 -4.78
C SER A 515 -9.24 -7.14 -6.23
N VAL A 516 -8.64 -6.41 -7.18
CA VAL A 516 -8.88 -6.58 -8.61
C VAL A 516 -8.25 -7.88 -9.14
N LEU A 517 -7.15 -8.32 -8.55
CA LEU A 517 -6.47 -9.56 -8.93
C LEU A 517 -7.10 -10.82 -8.29
N ARG A 518 -7.98 -10.68 -7.32
CA ARG A 518 -8.74 -11.79 -6.74
C ARG A 518 -9.92 -12.14 -7.65
N GLN A 519 -9.85 -13.30 -8.29
CA GLN A 519 -10.93 -13.84 -9.14
C GLN A 519 -11.61 -15.04 -8.47
#